data_dc98b294c9d90591e1f85383056ee85e
#
_entry.id   dc98b294c9d90591e1f85383056ee85e
#
_cell.length_a   1.000
_cell.length_b   1.000
_cell.length_c   1.000
_cell.angle_alpha   90.00
_cell.angle_beta   90.00
_cell.angle_gamma   90.00
#
_symmetry.space_group_name_H-M   'P 1'
#
loop_
_entity.id
_entity.type
_entity.pdbx_description
1 polymer ?
#
loop_
_entity_poly.entity_id
_entity_poly.type
_entity_poly.pdbx_seq_one_letter_code
_entity_poly.pdbx_strand_id
1 'polypeptide(L)'
;PPGAVKIMQDPSIFVGEGLPVAFSSISFLFYFLPLFFIIYYLIPARAKNVVLLAGSLFFYAWGEPRWILLLLASILVTWLLGRAMRPEASAGRRRGLLILGLVFQLGLLVAVKYAGFFFGAFIDLPKLHLPLGVSFYTFHAISYLVDVYRQKTPPQKNLLRLGLYLALFPKLVMGPIVPYHELEPALAQRTIDAQDVSDGCFRFTIGLAKKALLADALAGLVTGIWGDLASLTVLSAWLGLIGYALQLYFDFSGYSDMAIGLGRM
;
A
#
# COMPACT_ATOMS: atom_id res chain seq x y z
N PRO A 1 -7.04 -25.04 -15.91
CA PRO A 1 -5.77 -24.49 -16.39
C PRO A 1 -4.74 -24.51 -15.27
N PRO A 2 -3.52 -25.07 -15.50
CA PRO A 2 -2.54 -25.29 -14.43
C PRO A 2 -2.12 -23.98 -13.70
N GLY A 3 -2.30 -22.80 -14.28
CA GLY A 3 -1.99 -21.53 -13.67
C GLY A 3 -2.90 -21.12 -12.52
N ALA A 4 -4.21 -21.39 -12.59
CA ALA A 4 -5.16 -21.03 -11.55
C ALA A 4 -4.95 -21.84 -10.25
N VAL A 5 -4.58 -23.11 -10.40
CA VAL A 5 -4.29 -24.00 -9.27
C VAL A 5 -3.01 -23.54 -8.55
N LYS A 6 -1.99 -23.10 -9.30
CA LYS A 6 -0.73 -22.61 -8.72
C LYS A 6 -0.90 -21.32 -7.94
N ILE A 7 -1.84 -20.46 -8.34
CA ILE A 7 -2.20 -19.23 -7.63
C ILE A 7 -2.90 -19.57 -6.30
N MET A 8 -3.74 -20.61 -6.27
CA MET A 8 -4.42 -21.07 -5.05
C MET A 8 -3.51 -21.86 -4.10
N GLN A 9 -2.45 -22.48 -4.62
CA GLN A 9 -1.47 -23.25 -3.83
C GLN A 9 -0.36 -22.39 -3.22
N ASP A 10 -0.18 -21.14 -3.67
CA ASP A 10 0.82 -20.23 -3.14
C ASP A 10 0.14 -19.03 -2.48
N PRO A 11 -0.24 -19.15 -1.19
CA PRO A 11 -0.84 -18.05 -0.43
C PRO A 11 0.09 -16.84 -0.32
N SER A 12 1.39 -17.00 -0.51
CA SER A 12 2.37 -15.92 -0.48
C SER A 12 2.18 -14.88 -1.61
N ILE A 13 1.44 -15.24 -2.65
CA ILE A 13 1.13 -14.32 -3.77
C ILE A 13 0.18 -13.20 -3.33
N PHE A 14 -0.69 -13.46 -2.34
CA PHE A 14 -1.70 -12.50 -1.87
C PHE A 14 -1.44 -11.98 -0.47
N VAL A 15 -0.77 -12.77 0.34
CA VAL A 15 -0.46 -12.45 1.73
C VAL A 15 1.04 -12.52 1.87
N GLY A 16 1.66 -11.43 2.24
CA GLY A 16 3.10 -11.39 2.50
C GLY A 16 3.52 -12.25 3.70
N GLU A 17 3.12 -13.55 3.69
CA GLU A 17 3.58 -14.51 4.67
C GLU A 17 5.09 -14.67 4.53
N GLY A 18 5.81 -14.27 5.56
CA GLY A 18 7.27 -14.27 5.59
C GLY A 18 7.91 -12.91 5.28
N LEU A 19 7.14 -11.88 4.93
CA LEU A 19 7.70 -10.52 4.86
C LEU A 19 7.90 -9.97 6.27
N PRO A 20 9.13 -9.52 6.61
CA PRO A 20 9.42 -8.94 7.94
C PRO A 20 8.61 -7.68 8.25
N VAL A 21 7.85 -7.19 7.29
CA VAL A 21 7.09 -5.92 7.31
C VAL A 21 5.57 -6.08 7.27
N ALA A 22 5.01 -7.27 7.45
CA ALA A 22 3.56 -7.40 7.65
C ALA A 22 3.15 -6.74 8.97
N PHE A 23 1.99 -6.02 9.00
CA PHE A 23 1.51 -5.37 10.23
C PHE A 23 1.19 -6.34 11.39
N SER A 24 0.93 -7.60 11.06
CA SER A 24 0.75 -8.67 12.03
C SER A 24 2.07 -9.34 12.46
N SER A 25 3.21 -8.98 11.86
CA SER A 25 4.50 -9.59 12.22
C SER A 25 4.98 -9.15 13.61
N ILE A 26 5.62 -10.06 14.33
CA ILE A 26 6.24 -9.78 15.64
C ILE A 26 7.22 -8.62 15.53
N SER A 27 8.03 -8.59 14.45
CA SER A 27 9.00 -7.53 14.21
C SER A 27 8.37 -6.16 14.07
N PHE A 28 7.22 -6.07 13.38
CA PHE A 28 6.49 -4.83 13.25
C PHE A 28 5.85 -4.40 14.59
N LEU A 29 5.11 -5.30 15.24
CA LEU A 29 4.30 -4.99 16.43
C LEU A 29 5.15 -4.66 17.66
N PHE A 30 6.26 -5.37 17.87
CA PHE A 30 7.03 -5.27 19.12
C PHE A 30 8.33 -4.47 19.00
N TYR A 31 8.85 -4.25 17.78
CA TYR A 31 10.07 -3.47 17.59
C TYR A 31 9.81 -2.19 16.81
N PHE A 32 9.31 -2.28 15.58
CA PHE A 32 9.16 -1.10 14.73
C PHE A 32 8.11 -0.12 15.29
N LEU A 33 6.91 -0.60 15.59
CA LEU A 33 5.79 0.25 15.96
C LEU A 33 6.02 0.99 17.29
N PRO A 34 6.44 0.34 18.40
CA PRO A 34 6.72 1.04 19.65
C PRO A 34 7.86 2.05 19.51
N LEU A 35 8.97 1.67 18.85
CA LEU A 35 10.10 2.57 18.64
C LEU A 35 9.70 3.79 17.80
N PHE A 36 8.91 3.55 16.73
CA PHE A 36 8.41 4.62 15.88
C PHE A 36 7.52 5.59 16.65
N PHE A 37 6.58 5.11 17.48
CA PHE A 37 5.73 5.97 18.28
C PHE A 37 6.50 6.74 19.36
N ILE A 38 7.43 6.11 20.05
CA ILE A 38 8.30 6.80 21.02
C ILE A 38 9.00 7.99 20.34
N ILE A 39 9.65 7.76 19.20
CA ILE A 39 10.32 8.82 18.45
C ILE A 39 9.30 9.88 18.00
N TYR A 40 8.16 9.47 17.46
CA TYR A 40 7.14 10.37 16.91
C TYR A 40 6.52 11.30 17.96
N TYR A 41 6.28 10.79 19.17
CA TYR A 41 5.69 11.61 20.24
C TYR A 41 6.71 12.48 20.98
N LEU A 42 7.99 12.08 21.02
CA LEU A 42 9.04 12.87 21.63
C LEU A 42 9.49 14.06 20.75
N ILE A 43 9.26 14.00 19.45
CA ILE A 43 9.73 15.01 18.50
C ILE A 43 8.76 16.22 18.43
N PRO A 44 9.31 17.46 18.29
CA PRO A 44 8.46 18.64 18.15
C PRO A 44 7.62 18.60 16.88
N ALA A 45 6.43 19.24 16.90
CA ALA A 45 5.44 19.20 15.83
C ALA A 45 6.01 19.54 14.43
N ARG A 46 7.00 20.44 14.36
CA ARG A 46 7.65 20.85 13.10
C ARG A 46 8.38 19.70 12.40
N ALA A 47 8.92 18.74 13.15
CA ALA A 47 9.68 17.61 12.62
C ALA A 47 8.85 16.33 12.42
N LYS A 48 7.60 16.28 12.89
CA LYS A 48 6.73 15.10 12.80
C LYS A 48 6.58 14.56 11.38
N ASN A 49 6.43 15.44 10.37
CA ASN A 49 6.33 15.02 8.97
C ASN A 49 7.61 14.39 8.43
N VAL A 50 8.76 14.87 8.90
CA VAL A 50 10.07 14.30 8.52
C VAL A 50 10.21 12.89 9.09
N VAL A 51 9.87 12.72 10.38
CA VAL A 51 9.93 11.41 11.06
C VAL A 51 8.95 10.42 10.43
N LEU A 52 7.73 10.86 10.13
CA LEU A 52 6.76 10.00 9.42
C LEU A 52 7.27 9.56 8.05
N LEU A 53 7.85 10.48 7.27
CA LEU A 53 8.42 10.12 5.98
C LEU A 53 9.63 9.19 6.12
N ALA A 54 10.56 9.52 7.03
CA ALA A 54 11.73 8.70 7.28
C ALA A 54 11.36 7.29 7.76
N GLY A 55 10.42 7.19 8.72
CA GLY A 55 9.90 5.91 9.19
C GLY A 55 9.19 5.12 8.09
N SER A 56 8.42 5.79 7.23
CA SER A 56 7.74 5.15 6.11
C SER A 56 8.73 4.62 5.06
N LEU A 57 9.74 5.40 4.71
CA LEU A 57 10.79 4.98 3.78
C LEU A 57 11.65 3.87 4.38
N PHE A 58 11.96 3.93 5.67
CA PHE A 58 12.67 2.85 6.37
C PHE A 58 11.84 1.56 6.36
N PHE A 59 10.54 1.64 6.71
CA PHE A 59 9.63 0.50 6.66
C PHE A 59 9.60 -0.14 5.27
N TYR A 60 9.49 0.69 4.22
CA TYR A 60 9.48 0.20 2.85
C TYR A 60 10.83 -0.41 2.44
N ALA A 61 11.94 0.25 2.76
CA ALA A 61 13.29 -0.23 2.46
C ALA A 61 13.64 -1.53 3.20
N TRP A 62 13.08 -1.72 4.41
CA TRP A 62 13.25 -2.95 5.16
C TRP A 62 12.60 -4.16 4.46
N GLY A 63 11.39 -3.98 3.91
CA GLY A 63 10.72 -5.02 3.13
C GLY A 63 11.28 -5.16 1.71
N GLU A 64 11.57 -4.04 1.05
CA GLU A 64 11.86 -3.95 -0.38
C GLU A 64 13.07 -3.06 -0.69
N PRO A 65 14.29 -3.44 -0.27
CA PRO A 65 15.46 -2.54 -0.36
C PRO A 65 15.83 -2.16 -1.78
N ARG A 66 15.56 -3.02 -2.76
CA ARG A 66 15.88 -2.76 -4.18
C ARG A 66 14.87 -1.81 -4.85
N TRP A 67 13.62 -1.81 -4.38
CA TRP A 67 12.52 -1.10 -4.99
C TRP A 67 12.27 0.30 -4.43
N ILE A 68 13.01 0.69 -3.37
CA ILE A 68 12.90 2.04 -2.79
C ILE A 68 13.20 3.13 -3.81
N LEU A 69 14.16 2.89 -4.72
CA LEU A 69 14.51 3.85 -5.76
C LEU A 69 13.34 4.10 -6.72
N LEU A 70 12.53 3.05 -7.00
CA LEU A 70 11.35 3.16 -7.83
C LEU A 70 10.27 4.03 -7.18
N LEU A 71 10.05 3.83 -5.88
CA LEU A 71 9.14 4.67 -5.08
C LEU A 71 9.60 6.12 -5.07
N LEU A 72 10.89 6.37 -4.82
CA LEU A 72 11.46 7.72 -4.82
C LEU A 72 11.36 8.39 -6.20
N ALA A 73 11.63 7.64 -7.28
CA ALA A 73 11.45 8.14 -8.65
C ALA A 73 9.98 8.49 -8.93
N SER A 74 9.03 7.63 -8.52
CA SER A 74 7.59 7.90 -8.64
C SER A 74 7.19 9.17 -7.88
N ILE A 75 7.67 9.37 -6.65
CA ILE A 75 7.42 10.58 -5.84
C ILE A 75 7.97 11.81 -6.58
N LEU A 76 9.22 11.76 -7.02
CA LEU A 76 9.90 12.90 -7.66
C LEU A 76 9.20 13.30 -8.97
N VAL A 77 8.92 12.34 -9.85
CA VAL A 77 8.26 12.61 -11.13
C VAL A 77 6.85 13.16 -10.90
N THR A 78 6.08 12.56 -9.98
CA THR A 78 4.75 13.04 -9.63
C THR A 78 4.79 14.48 -9.12
N TRP A 79 5.75 14.81 -8.27
CA TRP A 79 5.93 16.17 -7.75
C TRP A 79 6.30 17.16 -8.83
N LEU A 80 7.27 16.83 -9.70
CA LEU A 80 7.70 17.71 -10.81
C LEU A 80 6.54 18.00 -11.77
N LEU A 81 5.80 16.96 -12.18
CA LEU A 81 4.67 17.09 -13.09
C LEU A 81 3.52 17.87 -12.43
N GLY A 82 3.17 17.54 -11.19
CA GLY A 82 2.17 18.28 -10.44
C GLY A 82 2.51 19.76 -10.31
N ARG A 83 3.77 20.07 -9.96
CA ARG A 83 4.26 21.43 -9.85
C ARG A 83 4.28 22.19 -11.18
N ALA A 84 4.50 21.48 -12.30
CA ALA A 84 4.45 22.08 -13.63
C ALA A 84 3.02 22.38 -14.12
N MET A 85 2.00 21.70 -13.56
CA MET A 85 0.56 21.95 -13.86
C MET A 85 0.00 23.15 -13.10
N ARG A 86 0.69 24.30 -13.14
CA ARG A 86 0.24 25.53 -12.51
C ARG A 86 -1.10 25.99 -13.08
N PRO A 87 -1.95 26.70 -12.28
CA PRO A 87 -3.21 27.23 -12.77
C PRO A 87 -3.07 28.16 -13.96
N GLU A 88 -1.94 28.90 -14.04
CA GLU A 88 -1.63 29.88 -15.10
C GLU A 88 -1.19 29.18 -16.41
N ALA A 89 -0.87 27.89 -16.38
CA ALA A 89 -0.47 27.15 -17.59
C ALA A 89 -1.67 26.92 -18.51
N SER A 90 -1.44 26.97 -19.83
CA SER A 90 -2.48 26.71 -20.81
C SER A 90 -3.12 25.32 -20.61
N ALA A 91 -4.40 25.19 -20.95
CA ALA A 91 -5.15 23.94 -20.81
C ALA A 91 -4.48 22.78 -21.57
N GLY A 92 -3.93 23.04 -22.78
CA GLY A 92 -3.20 22.05 -23.56
C GLY A 92 -1.94 21.55 -22.84
N ARG A 93 -1.16 22.44 -22.24
CA ARG A 93 0.05 22.09 -21.47
C ARG A 93 -0.31 21.25 -20.23
N ARG A 94 -1.34 21.63 -19.49
CA ARG A 94 -1.82 20.89 -18.31
C ARG A 94 -2.28 19.49 -18.70
N ARG A 95 -3.05 19.35 -19.80
CA ARG A 95 -3.46 18.05 -20.33
C ARG A 95 -2.28 17.20 -20.76
N GLY A 96 -1.30 17.77 -21.45
CA GLY A 96 -0.07 17.06 -21.85
C GLY A 96 0.72 16.55 -20.66
N LEU A 97 0.89 17.37 -19.60
CA LEU A 97 1.57 16.98 -18.37
C LEU A 97 0.81 15.87 -17.61
N LEU A 98 -0.53 15.92 -17.60
CA LEU A 98 -1.34 14.83 -17.01
C LEU A 98 -1.12 13.53 -17.78
N ILE A 99 -1.22 13.57 -19.12
CA ILE A 99 -1.01 12.37 -19.96
C ILE A 99 0.38 11.80 -19.72
N LEU A 100 1.42 12.63 -19.70
CA LEU A 100 2.78 12.21 -19.41
C LEU A 100 2.89 11.53 -18.04
N GLY A 101 2.24 12.08 -17.02
CA GLY A 101 2.22 11.50 -15.69
C GLY A 101 1.46 10.15 -15.63
N LEU A 102 0.34 10.05 -16.33
CA LEU A 102 -0.41 8.78 -16.44
C LEU A 102 0.42 7.72 -17.18
N VAL A 103 1.03 8.08 -18.31
CA VAL A 103 1.87 7.16 -19.09
C VAL A 103 3.07 6.70 -18.25
N PHE A 104 3.71 7.59 -17.50
CA PHE A 104 4.83 7.23 -16.62
C PHE A 104 4.37 6.26 -15.52
N GLN A 105 3.31 6.59 -14.78
CA GLN A 105 2.84 5.79 -13.64
C GLN A 105 2.28 4.43 -14.08
N LEU A 106 1.46 4.40 -15.13
CA LEU A 106 0.92 3.16 -15.67
C LEU A 106 2.01 2.34 -16.36
N GLY A 107 2.93 2.98 -17.08
CA GLY A 107 4.08 2.33 -17.71
C GLY A 107 4.98 1.65 -16.69
N LEU A 108 5.25 2.32 -15.56
CA LEU A 108 5.98 1.76 -14.43
C LEU A 108 5.26 0.54 -13.85
N LEU A 109 3.94 0.65 -13.64
CA LEU A 109 3.12 -0.47 -13.13
C LEU A 109 3.13 -1.65 -14.11
N VAL A 110 2.96 -1.39 -15.41
CA VAL A 110 2.98 -2.42 -16.46
C VAL A 110 4.36 -3.07 -16.56
N ALA A 111 5.43 -2.28 -16.56
CA ALA A 111 6.79 -2.79 -16.64
C ALA A 111 7.15 -3.70 -15.47
N VAL A 112 6.67 -3.41 -14.25
CA VAL A 112 7.03 -4.20 -13.07
C VAL A 112 6.08 -5.37 -12.85
N LYS A 113 4.77 -5.18 -13.06
CA LYS A 113 3.74 -6.19 -12.73
C LYS A 113 3.40 -7.10 -13.89
N TYR A 114 3.38 -6.58 -15.12
CA TYR A 114 2.84 -7.28 -16.26
C TYR A 114 3.88 -7.58 -17.36
N ALA A 115 5.15 -7.18 -17.19
CA ALA A 115 6.19 -7.47 -18.18
C ALA A 115 6.34 -8.97 -18.46
N GLY A 116 6.32 -9.81 -17.40
CA GLY A 116 6.35 -11.26 -17.55
C GLY A 116 5.14 -11.84 -18.31
N PHE A 117 3.97 -11.23 -18.15
CA PHE A 117 2.76 -11.65 -18.85
C PHE A 117 2.81 -11.29 -20.34
N PHE A 118 3.21 -10.05 -20.68
CA PHE A 118 3.22 -9.59 -22.08
C PHE A 118 4.42 -10.07 -22.88
N PHE A 119 5.58 -10.17 -22.24
CA PHE A 119 6.85 -10.45 -22.93
C PHE A 119 7.44 -11.82 -22.59
N GLY A 120 6.96 -12.51 -21.56
CA GLY A 120 7.51 -13.79 -21.11
C GLY A 120 7.34 -14.95 -22.09
N ALA A 121 6.46 -14.80 -23.10
CA ALA A 121 6.34 -15.75 -24.21
C ALA A 121 7.44 -15.56 -25.29
N PHE A 122 8.08 -14.40 -25.33
CA PHE A 122 9.05 -14.00 -26.36
C PHE A 122 10.46 -13.83 -25.81
N ILE A 123 10.60 -13.51 -24.53
CA ILE A 123 11.87 -13.21 -23.88
C ILE A 123 11.88 -13.91 -22.51
N ASP A 124 12.95 -14.62 -22.22
CA ASP A 124 13.15 -15.23 -20.90
C ASP A 124 13.50 -14.12 -19.92
N LEU A 125 12.44 -13.52 -19.32
CA LEU A 125 12.60 -12.45 -18.34
C LEU A 125 12.88 -13.07 -16.97
N PRO A 126 13.85 -12.54 -16.22
CA PRO A 126 14.05 -12.97 -14.84
C PRO A 126 12.72 -12.77 -14.08
N LYS A 127 12.33 -13.77 -13.25
CA LYS A 127 11.16 -13.67 -12.39
C LYS A 127 11.39 -12.54 -11.40
N LEU A 128 10.98 -11.34 -11.78
CA LEU A 128 11.04 -10.17 -10.92
C LEU A 128 10.03 -10.36 -9.78
N HIS A 129 10.53 -10.32 -8.56
CA HIS A 129 9.66 -10.21 -7.39
C HIS A 129 8.84 -8.92 -7.50
N LEU A 130 7.51 -9.05 -7.34
CA LEU A 130 6.61 -7.92 -7.44
C LEU A 130 6.80 -6.98 -6.23
N PRO A 131 7.17 -5.70 -6.44
CA PRO A 131 7.37 -4.78 -5.31
C PRO A 131 6.08 -4.56 -4.54
N LEU A 132 6.18 -4.62 -3.23
CA LEU A 132 5.08 -4.34 -2.32
C LEU A 132 4.52 -2.94 -2.57
N GLY A 133 3.18 -2.83 -2.64
CA GLY A 133 2.51 -1.55 -2.71
C GLY A 133 2.63 -0.79 -4.05
N VAL A 134 3.31 -1.35 -5.08
CA VAL A 134 3.49 -0.64 -6.37
C VAL A 134 2.18 -0.16 -6.97
N SER A 135 1.13 -0.94 -6.90
CA SER A 135 -0.19 -0.56 -7.39
C SER A 135 -0.79 0.58 -6.57
N PHE A 136 -0.66 0.52 -5.23
CA PHE A 136 -1.24 1.50 -4.32
C PHE A 136 -0.61 2.87 -4.46
N TYR A 137 0.72 2.97 -4.41
CA TYR A 137 1.35 4.28 -4.57
C TYR A 137 1.21 4.83 -6.01
N THR A 138 1.12 3.98 -7.02
CA THR A 138 0.79 4.39 -8.39
C THR A 138 -0.59 5.02 -8.46
N PHE A 139 -1.62 4.38 -7.88
CA PHE A 139 -2.97 4.95 -7.85
C PHE A 139 -3.05 6.24 -7.03
N HIS A 140 -2.33 6.34 -5.92
CA HIS A 140 -2.23 7.59 -5.16
C HIS A 140 -1.58 8.71 -6.00
N ALA A 141 -0.50 8.40 -6.75
CA ALA A 141 0.16 9.35 -7.63
C ALA A 141 -0.77 9.83 -8.75
N ILE A 142 -1.49 8.91 -9.38
CA ILE A 142 -2.50 9.22 -10.40
C ILE A 142 -3.62 10.08 -9.82
N SER A 143 -4.15 9.71 -8.64
CA SER A 143 -5.19 10.49 -7.96
C SER A 143 -4.76 11.94 -7.71
N TYR A 144 -3.53 12.13 -7.20
CA TYR A 144 -2.97 13.48 -7.00
C TYR A 144 -2.85 14.25 -8.32
N LEU A 145 -2.29 13.66 -9.38
CA LEU A 145 -2.15 14.34 -10.68
C LEU A 145 -3.51 14.73 -11.28
N VAL A 146 -4.52 13.88 -11.13
CA VAL A 146 -5.89 14.16 -11.59
C VAL A 146 -6.52 15.26 -10.74
N ASP A 147 -6.33 15.27 -9.43
CA ASP A 147 -6.87 16.32 -8.55
C ASP A 147 -6.24 17.69 -8.85
N VAL A 148 -4.92 17.75 -9.11
CA VAL A 148 -4.24 18.97 -9.56
C VAL A 148 -4.74 19.41 -10.94
N TYR A 149 -4.90 18.50 -11.88
CA TYR A 149 -5.42 18.81 -13.21
C TYR A 149 -6.84 19.38 -13.15
N ARG A 150 -7.71 18.79 -12.32
CA ARG A 150 -9.09 19.25 -12.08
C ARG A 150 -9.17 20.48 -11.22
N GLN A 151 -8.05 21.01 -10.74
CA GLN A 151 -7.97 22.16 -9.82
C GLN A 151 -8.72 21.95 -8.49
N LYS A 152 -8.92 20.72 -8.06
CA LYS A 152 -9.46 20.41 -6.74
C LYS A 152 -8.47 20.71 -5.62
N THR A 153 -7.18 20.65 -5.92
CA THR A 153 -6.09 21.00 -5.02
C THR A 153 -5.01 21.78 -5.75
N PRO A 154 -4.37 22.77 -5.11
CA PRO A 154 -3.24 23.43 -5.70
C PRO A 154 -2.03 22.48 -5.81
N PRO A 155 -1.14 22.71 -6.80
CA PRO A 155 0.10 21.93 -6.92
C PRO A 155 0.93 22.01 -5.63
N GLN A 156 1.27 20.84 -5.07
CA GLN A 156 2.05 20.78 -3.83
C GLN A 156 3.48 21.28 -4.05
N LYS A 157 3.86 22.31 -3.31
CA LYS A 157 5.19 22.93 -3.38
C LYS A 157 6.23 22.16 -2.59
N ASN A 158 5.83 21.47 -1.54
CA ASN A 158 6.72 20.77 -0.63
C ASN A 158 6.81 19.28 -1.01
N LEU A 159 7.99 18.86 -1.48
CA LEU A 159 8.29 17.47 -1.86
C LEU A 159 8.08 16.51 -0.68
N LEU A 160 8.44 16.91 0.55
CA LEU A 160 8.28 16.09 1.75
C LEU A 160 6.79 15.74 2.00
N ARG A 161 5.87 16.72 1.86
CA ARG A 161 4.43 16.48 2.06
C ARG A 161 3.86 15.53 1.00
N LEU A 162 4.25 15.70 -0.27
CA LEU A 162 3.82 14.79 -1.32
C LEU A 162 4.46 13.40 -1.16
N GLY A 163 5.73 13.35 -0.82
CA GLY A 163 6.43 12.11 -0.51
C GLY A 163 5.75 11.36 0.64
N LEU A 164 5.39 12.07 1.71
CA LEU A 164 4.64 11.50 2.82
C LEU A 164 3.27 10.98 2.37
N TYR A 165 2.54 11.72 1.54
CA TYR A 165 1.27 11.23 1.00
C TYR A 165 1.43 9.94 0.20
N LEU A 166 2.48 9.79 -0.60
CA LEU A 166 2.69 8.60 -1.43
C LEU A 166 3.29 7.43 -0.66
N ALA A 167 4.21 7.71 0.27
CA ALA A 167 5.00 6.70 0.98
C ALA A 167 4.49 6.35 2.38
N LEU A 168 3.40 6.95 2.88
CA LEU A 168 2.91 6.75 4.24
C LEU A 168 2.65 5.27 4.53
N PHE A 169 3.45 4.66 5.43
CA PHE A 169 3.51 3.22 5.63
C PHE A 169 2.16 2.56 5.96
N PRO A 170 1.23 3.16 6.75
CA PRO A 170 -0.05 2.53 7.01
C PRO A 170 -0.91 2.27 5.77
N LYS A 171 -0.75 3.09 4.72
CA LYS A 171 -1.55 2.94 3.50
C LYS A 171 -0.76 2.42 2.29
N LEU A 172 0.57 2.32 2.40
CA LEU A 172 1.45 2.04 1.26
C LEU A 172 1.23 0.67 0.65
N VAL A 173 0.99 -0.36 1.47
CA VAL A 173 0.95 -1.77 1.05
C VAL A 173 -0.44 -2.17 0.54
N MET A 174 -1.48 -2.00 1.36
CA MET A 174 -2.87 -2.39 1.06
C MET A 174 -3.89 -1.46 1.73
N GLY A 175 -3.46 -0.25 2.12
CA GLY A 175 -4.34 0.70 2.80
C GLY A 175 -5.43 1.27 1.90
N PRO A 176 -6.45 1.92 2.49
CA PRO A 176 -7.49 2.58 1.72
C PRO A 176 -6.90 3.65 0.79
N ILE A 177 -7.41 3.69 -0.44
CA ILE A 177 -7.01 4.72 -1.42
C ILE A 177 -7.75 6.00 -1.05
N VAL A 178 -7.05 6.90 -0.36
CA VAL A 178 -7.58 8.21 0.06
C VAL A 178 -7.08 9.27 -0.93
N PRO A 179 -7.99 10.08 -1.52
CA PRO A 179 -7.61 11.20 -2.38
C PRO A 179 -6.70 12.20 -1.66
N TYR A 180 -5.84 12.89 -2.44
CA TYR A 180 -4.87 13.83 -1.86
C TYR A 180 -5.55 14.97 -1.11
N HIS A 181 -6.61 15.55 -1.66
CA HIS A 181 -7.33 16.68 -1.08
C HIS A 181 -7.99 16.36 0.27
N GLU A 182 -8.29 15.10 0.55
CA GLU A 182 -8.86 14.67 1.84
C GLU A 182 -7.77 14.50 2.91
N LEU A 183 -6.57 14.05 2.53
CA LEU A 183 -5.49 13.79 3.48
C LEU A 183 -4.60 15.02 3.73
N GLU A 184 -4.53 15.95 2.78
CA GLU A 184 -3.66 17.13 2.84
C GLU A 184 -3.87 17.98 4.11
N PRO A 185 -5.10 18.30 4.55
CA PRO A 185 -5.31 19.05 5.77
C PRO A 185 -4.71 18.39 7.01
N ALA A 186 -4.85 17.08 7.13
CA ALA A 186 -4.26 16.32 8.24
C ALA A 186 -2.73 16.27 8.19
N LEU A 187 -2.12 16.33 6.99
CA LEU A 187 -0.68 16.44 6.82
C LEU A 187 -0.15 17.86 7.11
N ALA A 188 -1.01 18.87 6.96
CA ALA A 188 -0.64 20.27 7.20
C ALA A 188 -0.72 20.65 8.68
N GLN A 189 -1.81 20.27 9.34
CA GLN A 189 -2.05 20.55 10.76
C GLN A 189 -2.67 19.33 11.43
N ARG A 190 -2.04 18.85 12.50
CA ARG A 190 -2.51 17.71 13.29
C ARG A 190 -2.79 18.16 14.71
N THR A 191 -3.96 17.83 15.18
CA THR A 191 -4.28 17.79 16.61
C THR A 191 -4.31 16.32 17.02
N ILE A 192 -3.62 15.98 18.08
CA ILE A 192 -3.62 14.63 18.64
C ILE A 192 -4.36 14.74 19.97
N ASP A 193 -5.51 14.08 20.04
CA ASP A 193 -6.29 13.94 21.28
C ASP A 193 -6.08 12.53 21.86
N ALA A 194 -6.14 12.39 23.19
CA ALA A 194 -6.05 11.11 23.86
C ALA A 194 -7.19 10.16 23.45
N GLN A 195 -8.36 10.70 23.12
CA GLN A 195 -9.48 9.92 22.61
C GLN A 195 -9.18 9.34 21.23
N ASP A 196 -8.58 10.13 20.31
CA ASP A 196 -8.19 9.64 18.99
C ASP A 196 -7.17 8.51 19.07
N VAL A 197 -6.22 8.60 20.00
CA VAL A 197 -5.23 7.54 20.25
C VAL A 197 -5.92 6.28 20.76
N SER A 198 -6.85 6.41 21.73
CA SER A 198 -7.62 5.28 22.27
C SER A 198 -8.44 4.58 21.19
N ASP A 199 -9.17 5.35 20.39
CA ASP A 199 -9.99 4.84 19.29
C ASP A 199 -9.13 4.19 18.22
N GLY A 200 -7.95 4.79 17.94
CA GLY A 200 -6.95 4.26 17.03
C GLY A 200 -6.42 2.91 17.47
N CYS A 201 -6.02 2.78 18.75
CA CYS A 201 -5.56 1.54 19.33
C CYS A 201 -6.65 0.45 19.30
N PHE A 202 -7.89 0.80 19.66
CA PHE A 202 -9.02 -0.13 19.62
C PHE A 202 -9.27 -0.64 18.19
N ARG A 203 -9.29 0.26 17.22
CA ARG A 203 -9.50 -0.11 15.81
C ARG A 203 -8.35 -0.96 15.26
N PHE A 204 -7.11 -0.63 15.61
CA PHE A 204 -5.93 -1.42 15.26
C PHE A 204 -6.04 -2.84 15.82
N THR A 205 -6.43 -2.99 17.07
CA THR A 205 -6.60 -4.29 17.74
C THR A 205 -7.69 -5.14 17.08
N ILE A 206 -8.82 -4.53 16.68
CA ILE A 206 -9.87 -5.24 15.92
C ILE A 206 -9.32 -5.72 14.57
N GLY A 207 -8.58 -4.87 13.86
CA GLY A 207 -7.95 -5.23 12.59
C GLY A 207 -6.97 -6.40 12.74
N LEU A 208 -6.13 -6.36 13.78
CA LEU A 208 -5.20 -7.44 14.09
C LEU A 208 -5.92 -8.74 14.44
N ALA A 209 -7.02 -8.67 15.21
CA ALA A 209 -7.85 -9.83 15.52
C ALA A 209 -8.49 -10.44 14.28
N LYS A 210 -9.01 -9.62 13.35
CA LYS A 210 -9.53 -10.10 12.05
C LYS A 210 -8.44 -10.86 11.25
N LYS A 211 -7.22 -10.33 11.22
CA LYS A 211 -6.09 -10.98 10.52
C LYS A 211 -5.70 -12.27 11.24
N ALA A 212 -5.35 -12.22 12.51
CA ALA A 212 -4.75 -13.35 13.22
C ALA A 212 -5.75 -14.47 13.55
N LEU A 213 -7.00 -14.13 13.88
CA LEU A 213 -7.99 -15.12 14.34
C LEU A 213 -8.89 -15.63 13.23
N LEU A 214 -9.17 -14.81 12.21
CA LEU A 214 -10.09 -15.19 11.14
C LEU A 214 -9.36 -15.50 9.84
N ALA A 215 -8.59 -14.53 9.31
CA ALA A 215 -7.93 -14.72 8.02
C ALA A 215 -6.88 -15.85 8.03
N ASP A 216 -6.01 -15.88 9.04
CA ASP A 216 -4.95 -16.90 9.13
C ASP A 216 -5.53 -18.29 9.43
N ALA A 217 -6.60 -18.38 10.25
CA ALA A 217 -7.29 -19.66 10.47
C ALA A 217 -7.94 -20.19 9.18
N LEU A 218 -8.60 -19.29 8.41
CA LEU A 218 -9.18 -19.64 7.11
C LEU A 218 -8.09 -20.01 6.09
N ALA A 219 -6.93 -19.36 6.12
CA ALA A 219 -5.80 -19.70 5.26
C ALA A 219 -5.34 -21.14 5.47
N GLY A 220 -5.23 -21.58 6.73
CA GLY A 220 -4.90 -22.99 7.06
C GLY A 220 -5.92 -23.97 6.50
N LEU A 221 -7.22 -23.68 6.63
CA LEU A 221 -8.28 -24.52 6.08
C LEU A 221 -8.23 -24.57 4.54
N VAL A 222 -8.08 -23.41 3.90
CA VAL A 222 -8.01 -23.30 2.42
C VAL A 222 -6.81 -24.05 1.88
N THR A 223 -5.64 -23.89 2.51
CA THR A 223 -4.41 -24.60 2.12
C THR A 223 -4.56 -26.12 2.29
N GLY A 224 -5.21 -26.58 3.36
CA GLY A 224 -5.49 -28.00 3.56
C GLY A 224 -6.39 -28.59 2.48
N ILE A 225 -7.45 -27.87 2.06
CA ILE A 225 -8.39 -28.32 1.02
C ILE A 225 -7.71 -28.35 -0.37
N TRP A 226 -7.00 -27.31 -0.75
CA TRP A 226 -6.38 -27.20 -2.07
C TRP A 226 -5.02 -27.89 -2.18
N GLY A 227 -4.43 -28.34 -1.05
CA GLY A 227 -3.16 -29.06 -1.02
C GLY A 227 -3.26 -30.48 -1.58
N ASP A 228 -4.43 -31.12 -1.49
CA ASP A 228 -4.68 -32.45 -2.03
C ASP A 228 -5.86 -32.43 -3.03
N LEU A 229 -5.54 -32.20 -4.29
CA LEU A 229 -6.53 -32.15 -5.37
C LEU A 229 -7.10 -33.55 -5.71
N ALA A 230 -6.41 -34.64 -5.34
CA ALA A 230 -6.86 -35.99 -5.66
C ALA A 230 -8.04 -36.43 -4.77
N SER A 231 -8.12 -35.89 -3.55
CA SER A 231 -9.22 -36.15 -2.60
C SER A 231 -10.35 -35.13 -2.67
N LEU A 232 -10.31 -34.20 -3.63
CA LEU A 232 -11.25 -33.09 -3.71
C LEU A 232 -12.67 -33.58 -4.05
N THR A 233 -13.61 -33.34 -3.14
CA THR A 233 -15.04 -33.57 -3.35
C THR A 233 -15.76 -32.27 -3.73
N VAL A 234 -16.99 -32.35 -4.25
CA VAL A 234 -17.79 -31.16 -4.56
C VAL A 234 -18.00 -30.29 -3.32
N LEU A 235 -18.24 -30.91 -2.15
CA LEU A 235 -18.45 -30.19 -0.91
C LEU A 235 -17.16 -29.48 -0.44
N SER A 236 -16.02 -30.19 -0.47
CA SER A 236 -14.75 -29.57 -0.06
C SER A 236 -14.30 -28.47 -1.03
N ALA A 237 -14.60 -28.59 -2.33
CA ALA A 237 -14.34 -27.54 -3.30
C ALA A 237 -15.13 -26.26 -3.00
N TRP A 238 -16.42 -26.37 -2.68
CA TRP A 238 -17.23 -25.23 -2.26
C TRP A 238 -16.78 -24.64 -0.94
N LEU A 239 -16.44 -25.47 0.05
CA LEU A 239 -15.86 -24.98 1.33
C LEU A 239 -14.54 -24.24 1.10
N GLY A 240 -13.68 -24.75 0.24
CA GLY A 240 -12.43 -24.11 -0.12
C GLY A 240 -12.63 -22.75 -0.81
N LEU A 241 -13.63 -22.67 -1.71
CA LEU A 241 -13.94 -21.43 -2.42
C LEU A 241 -14.50 -20.34 -1.48
N ILE A 242 -15.48 -20.72 -0.65
CA ILE A 242 -16.08 -19.81 0.35
C ILE A 242 -15.03 -19.41 1.40
N GLY A 243 -14.26 -20.39 1.89
CA GLY A 243 -13.18 -20.14 2.83
C GLY A 243 -12.15 -19.16 2.28
N TYR A 244 -11.74 -19.31 1.03
CA TYR A 244 -10.83 -18.39 0.36
C TYR A 244 -11.42 -16.98 0.20
N ALA A 245 -12.68 -16.86 -0.17
CA ALA A 245 -13.36 -15.55 -0.27
C ALA A 245 -13.40 -14.83 1.09
N LEU A 246 -13.73 -15.57 2.16
CA LEU A 246 -13.75 -15.03 3.52
C LEU A 246 -12.33 -14.69 4.02
N GLN A 247 -11.34 -15.52 3.73
CA GLN A 247 -9.94 -15.26 4.03
C GLN A 247 -9.50 -13.92 3.42
N LEU A 248 -9.70 -13.73 2.12
CA LEU A 248 -9.39 -12.47 1.43
C LEU A 248 -10.11 -11.27 2.04
N TYR A 249 -11.39 -11.42 2.35
CA TYR A 249 -12.18 -10.36 2.98
C TYR A 249 -11.62 -9.95 4.35
N PHE A 250 -11.36 -10.92 5.23
CA PHE A 250 -10.84 -10.61 6.57
C PHE A 250 -9.40 -10.14 6.55
N ASP A 251 -8.58 -10.62 5.63
CA ASP A 251 -7.21 -10.16 5.45
C ASP A 251 -7.17 -8.68 5.03
N PHE A 252 -7.92 -8.33 3.99
CA PHE A 252 -8.00 -6.94 3.51
C PHE A 252 -8.69 -5.99 4.51
N SER A 253 -9.82 -6.42 5.09
CA SER A 253 -10.56 -5.64 6.09
C SER A 253 -9.73 -5.45 7.36
N GLY A 254 -9.01 -6.50 7.82
CA GLY A 254 -8.13 -6.43 8.98
C GLY A 254 -6.98 -5.45 8.75
N TYR A 255 -6.32 -5.53 7.59
CA TYR A 255 -5.28 -4.57 7.23
C TYR A 255 -5.81 -3.13 7.19
N SER A 256 -6.97 -2.91 6.56
CA SER A 256 -7.58 -1.59 6.47
C SER A 256 -7.90 -1.00 7.85
N ASP A 257 -8.43 -1.80 8.77
CA ASP A 257 -8.71 -1.36 10.15
C ASP A 257 -7.41 -1.04 10.91
N MET A 258 -6.35 -1.85 10.75
CA MET A 258 -5.04 -1.54 11.31
C MET A 258 -4.47 -0.24 10.73
N ALA A 259 -4.57 -0.03 9.43
CA ALA A 259 -4.08 1.18 8.77
C ALA A 259 -4.82 2.45 9.22
N ILE A 260 -6.15 2.37 9.33
CA ILE A 260 -6.97 3.49 9.84
C ILE A 260 -6.69 3.74 11.32
N GLY A 261 -6.53 2.69 12.12
CA GLY A 261 -6.13 2.79 13.52
C GLY A 261 -4.82 3.54 13.68
N LEU A 262 -3.78 3.15 12.93
CA LEU A 262 -2.49 3.84 12.90
C LEU A 262 -2.58 5.29 12.42
N GLY A 263 -3.48 5.58 11.49
CA GLY A 263 -3.71 6.93 10.99
C GLY A 263 -4.39 7.86 11.99
N ARG A 264 -5.11 7.31 12.98
CA ARG A 264 -5.72 8.08 14.08
C ARG A 264 -4.74 8.37 15.22
N MET A 265 -3.80 7.46 15.50
CA MET A 265 -2.73 7.61 16.48
C MET A 265 -1.63 8.58 15.99
#